data_df4bf1ca23d266d182802b6cafaceb29
#
_entry.id   df4bf1ca23d266d182802b6cafaceb29
#
_cell.length_a   1.000
_cell.length_b   1.000
_cell.length_c   1.000
_cell.angle_alpha   90.00
_cell.angle_beta   90.00
_cell.angle_gamma   90.00
#
_symmetry.space_group_name_H-M   'P 1'
#
loop_
_entity.id
_entity.type
_entity.pdbx_description
1 polymer ?
#
loop_
_entity_poly.entity_id
_entity_poly.type
_entity_poly.pdbx_seq_one_letter_code
_entity_poly.pdbx_strand_id
1 'polypeptide(L)'
;MDQKENWIKVAGNIDEISFADNNIATIHIEEKTICLARTGDSLKACSAKCPHAGGDLSEAFLDKKENIVCPVHGYRFSINSGRDTNGEGYFLKIYKIKETEEGIFIKLE
;
A
#
# COMPACT_ATOMS: atom_id res chain seq x y z
N MET A 1 -26.49 8.98 2.32
CA MET A 1 -26.05 8.70 2.36
C MET A 1 -25.32 8.44 2.19
N ASP A 2 -24.98 8.28 1.86
CA ASP A 2 -24.31 7.96 1.52
C ASP A 2 -23.62 7.54 1.66
N GLN A 3 -23.38 7.45 1.89
CA GLN A 3 -22.81 6.88 1.78
C GLN A 3 -22.03 6.48 1.12
N LYS A 4 -21.72 6.89 0.79
CA LYS A 4 -21.06 6.46 -0.20
C LYS A 4 -19.71 6.56 -0.01
N GLU A 5 -19.12 5.73 0.66
CA GLU A 5 -17.70 5.63 0.78
C GLU A 5 -17.19 5.07 -0.52
N ASN A 6 -16.03 5.49 -0.96
CA ASN A 6 -15.47 5.02 -2.23
C ASN A 6 -14.71 3.72 -2.06
N TRP A 7 -15.40 2.72 -1.54
CA TRP A 7 -14.78 1.40 -1.37
C TRP A 7 -14.83 0.65 -2.69
N ILE A 8 -13.69 0.17 -3.13
CA ILE A 8 -13.55 -0.57 -4.38
C ILE A 8 -13.10 -1.97 -4.04
N LYS A 9 -13.81 -2.98 -4.52
CA LYS A 9 -13.41 -4.36 -4.31
C LYS A 9 -12.22 -4.68 -5.20
N VAL A 10 -11.14 -5.19 -4.62
CA VAL A 10 -9.93 -5.50 -5.36
C VAL A 10 -9.66 -6.99 -5.46
N ALA A 11 -10.29 -7.80 -4.61
CA ALA A 11 -10.11 -9.25 -4.66
C ALA A 11 -11.19 -9.90 -3.83
N GLY A 12 -11.48 -11.16 -4.12
CA GLY A 12 -12.42 -11.92 -3.31
C GLY A 12 -11.80 -12.41 -2.02
N ASN A 13 -10.51 -12.70 -2.05
CA ASN A 13 -9.77 -13.05 -0.85
C ASN A 13 -8.28 -12.87 -1.14
N ILE A 14 -7.46 -13.03 -0.11
CA ILE A 14 -6.05 -12.74 -0.24
C ILE A 14 -5.33 -13.68 -1.21
N ASP A 15 -5.87 -14.88 -1.40
CA ASP A 15 -5.24 -15.83 -2.31
C ASP A 15 -5.37 -15.42 -3.77
N GLU A 16 -6.26 -14.48 -4.07
CA GLU A 16 -6.43 -13.98 -5.43
C GLU A 16 -5.44 -12.88 -5.77
N ILE A 17 -4.65 -12.43 -4.80
CA ILE A 17 -3.69 -11.35 -5.01
C ILE A 17 -2.33 -11.97 -5.27
N SER A 18 -1.71 -11.58 -6.39
CA SER A 18 -0.41 -12.14 -6.76
C SER A 18 0.71 -11.32 -6.16
N PHE A 19 1.14 -11.69 -4.97
CA PHE A 19 2.25 -11.03 -4.31
C PHE A 19 3.57 -11.49 -4.90
N ALA A 20 4.49 -10.55 -5.11
CA ALA A 20 5.84 -10.89 -5.52
C ALA A 20 6.62 -11.38 -4.29
N ASP A 21 7.88 -11.75 -4.50
CA ASP A 21 8.69 -12.28 -3.42
C ASP A 21 8.88 -11.29 -2.29
N ASN A 22 8.73 -10.00 -2.56
CA ASN A 22 8.86 -8.98 -1.55
C ASN A 22 7.56 -8.72 -0.77
N ASN A 23 6.54 -9.56 -1.00
CA ASN A 23 5.24 -9.45 -0.36
C ASN A 23 4.48 -8.18 -0.76
N ILE A 24 4.75 -7.67 -1.94
CA ILE A 24 4.09 -6.50 -2.48
C ILE A 24 3.42 -6.88 -3.79
N ALA A 25 2.17 -6.50 -3.96
CA ALA A 25 1.43 -6.67 -5.20
C ALA A 25 1.03 -5.30 -5.71
N THR A 26 0.89 -5.17 -7.01
CA THR A 26 0.52 -3.90 -7.63
C THR A 26 -0.85 -4.05 -8.27
N ILE A 27 -1.70 -3.08 -8.03
CA ILE A 27 -3.01 -3.05 -8.68
C ILE A 27 -3.22 -1.67 -9.28
N HIS A 28 -4.08 -1.62 -10.28
CA HIS A 28 -4.41 -0.37 -10.96
C HIS A 28 -5.90 -0.13 -10.80
N ILE A 29 -6.26 1.01 -10.24
CA ILE A 29 -7.65 1.39 -10.06
C ILE A 29 -7.81 2.80 -10.63
N GLU A 30 -8.66 2.93 -11.65
CA GLU A 30 -8.84 4.19 -12.35
C GLU A 30 -7.48 4.59 -12.91
N GLU A 31 -6.94 5.72 -12.52
CA GLU A 31 -5.63 6.12 -13.02
C GLU A 31 -4.57 6.01 -11.95
N LYS A 32 -4.86 5.29 -10.88
CA LYS A 32 -3.94 5.17 -9.75
C LYS A 32 -3.28 3.80 -9.75
N THR A 33 -2.01 3.79 -9.43
CA THR A 33 -1.27 2.55 -9.21
C THR A 33 -1.05 2.42 -7.70
N ILE A 34 -1.49 1.31 -7.16
CA ILE A 34 -1.51 1.10 -5.71
C ILE A 34 -0.76 -0.17 -5.39
N CYS A 35 0.06 -0.11 -4.36
CA CYS A 35 0.76 -1.29 -3.85
C CYS A 35 -0.01 -1.86 -2.68
N LEU A 36 -0.21 -3.17 -2.70
CA LEU A 36 -0.74 -3.91 -1.57
C LEU A 36 0.44 -4.62 -0.92
N ALA A 37 0.61 -4.41 0.38
CA ALA A 37 1.73 -4.98 1.10
C ALA A 37 1.20 -5.93 2.16
N ARG A 38 1.74 -7.13 2.18
CA ARG A 38 1.36 -8.12 3.18
C ARG A 38 2.38 -8.09 4.30
N THR A 39 1.95 -7.69 5.49
CA THR A 39 2.81 -7.58 6.66
C THR A 39 2.26 -8.50 7.74
N GLY A 40 2.90 -9.65 7.94
CA GLY A 40 2.39 -10.63 8.89
C GLY A 40 0.99 -11.06 8.48
N ASP A 41 0.02 -10.85 9.35
CA ASP A 41 -1.36 -11.22 9.07
C ASP A 41 -2.17 -10.05 8.53
N SER A 42 -1.54 -8.92 8.29
CA SER A 42 -2.24 -7.72 7.87
C SER A 42 -1.97 -7.39 6.42
N LEU A 43 -2.91 -6.70 5.81
CA LEU A 43 -2.77 -6.23 4.44
C LEU A 43 -2.88 -4.72 4.47
N LYS A 44 -1.91 -4.06 3.85
CA LYS A 44 -1.85 -2.59 3.80
C LYS A 44 -1.83 -2.14 2.36
N ALA A 45 -2.25 -0.90 2.12
CA ALA A 45 -2.30 -0.36 0.78
C ALA A 45 -1.71 1.03 0.76
N CYS A 46 -0.89 1.30 -0.26
CA CYS A 46 -0.26 2.61 -0.38
C CYS A 46 -0.07 2.95 -1.86
N SER A 47 0.27 4.21 -2.11
CA SER A 47 0.63 4.64 -3.44
C SER A 47 1.87 3.88 -3.91
N ALA A 48 1.95 3.59 -5.21
CA ALA A 48 3.10 2.88 -5.76
C ALA A 48 4.27 3.81 -6.02
N LYS A 49 4.09 5.12 -5.84
CA LYS A 49 5.13 6.08 -6.15
C LYS A 49 5.72 6.67 -4.89
N CYS A 50 7.04 6.62 -4.77
CA CYS A 50 7.73 7.17 -3.62
C CYS A 50 7.62 8.70 -3.65
N PRO A 51 7.13 9.32 -2.58
CA PRO A 51 6.96 10.78 -2.57
C PRO A 51 8.29 11.54 -2.57
N HIS A 52 9.38 10.88 -2.19
CA HIS A 52 10.68 11.54 -2.16
C HIS A 52 11.27 11.65 -3.56
N ALA A 53 11.34 10.54 -4.28
CA ALA A 53 12.10 10.52 -5.52
C ALA A 53 11.31 9.95 -6.70
N GLY A 54 10.03 9.63 -6.50
CA GLY A 54 9.22 9.06 -7.57
C GLY A 54 9.59 7.63 -7.90
N GLY A 55 10.32 6.95 -7.05
CA GLY A 55 10.69 5.56 -7.28
C GLY A 55 9.48 4.66 -7.25
N ASP A 56 9.63 3.46 -7.80
CA ASP A 56 8.56 2.49 -7.91
C ASP A 56 8.54 1.61 -6.66
N LEU A 57 7.54 1.80 -5.82
CA LEU A 57 7.46 1.07 -4.57
C LEU A 57 7.01 -0.38 -4.75
N SER A 58 6.63 -0.78 -5.97
CA SER A 58 6.39 -2.20 -6.21
C SER A 58 7.68 -3.00 -6.08
N GLU A 59 8.83 -2.34 -6.19
CA GLU A 59 10.12 -3.00 -6.06
C GLU A 59 10.76 -2.75 -4.71
N ALA A 60 10.02 -2.15 -3.79
CA ALA A 60 10.51 -1.89 -2.46
C ALA A 60 10.56 -3.18 -1.64
N PHE A 61 11.04 -3.09 -0.42
CA PHE A 61 10.91 -4.22 0.49
C PHE A 61 10.36 -3.71 1.80
N LEU A 62 9.87 -4.67 2.61
CA LEU A 62 9.25 -4.35 3.89
C LEU A 62 10.24 -4.72 4.98
N ASP A 63 10.48 -3.81 5.92
CA ASP A 63 11.38 -4.13 7.00
C ASP A 63 10.57 -4.68 8.19
N LYS A 64 11.26 -5.03 9.26
CA LYS A 64 10.61 -5.68 10.39
C LYS A 64 9.77 -4.73 11.23
N LYS A 65 9.89 -3.43 10.99
CA LYS A 65 9.15 -2.43 11.74
C LYS A 65 7.95 -1.92 10.98
N GLU A 66 7.54 -2.66 9.94
CA GLU A 66 6.40 -2.30 9.11
C GLU A 66 6.62 -0.99 8.36
N ASN A 67 7.83 -0.83 7.87
CA ASN A 67 8.13 0.25 6.95
C ASN A 67 8.31 -0.30 5.56
N ILE A 68 7.91 0.47 4.56
CA ILE A 68 8.22 0.15 3.18
C ILE A 68 9.44 0.96 2.78
N VAL A 69 10.44 0.29 2.21
CA VAL A 69 11.75 0.90 1.95
C VAL A 69 11.90 1.10 0.45
N CYS A 70 11.99 2.36 0.03
CA CYS A 70 12.13 2.70 -1.38
C CYS A 70 13.52 2.29 -1.86
N PRO A 71 13.61 1.58 -3.01
CA PRO A 71 14.91 1.10 -3.47
C PRO A 71 15.83 2.19 -4.01
N VAL A 72 15.29 3.38 -4.31
CA VAL A 72 16.09 4.41 -4.94
C VAL A 72 17.12 4.99 -3.97
N HIS A 73 16.67 5.44 -2.80
CA HIS A 73 17.58 6.03 -1.82
C HIS A 73 17.44 5.43 -0.44
N GLY A 74 16.69 4.34 -0.31
CA GLY A 74 16.53 3.69 0.98
C GLY A 74 15.63 4.43 1.94
N TYR A 75 14.82 5.37 1.45
CA TYR A 75 13.86 6.05 2.31
C TYR A 75 12.84 5.07 2.83
N ARG A 76 12.52 5.19 4.11
CA ARG A 76 11.56 4.33 4.76
C ARG A 76 10.32 5.10 5.13
N PHE A 77 9.17 4.52 4.85
CA PHE A 77 7.88 5.12 5.20
C PHE A 77 7.10 4.11 6.01
N SER A 78 6.52 4.57 7.12
CA SER A 78 5.64 3.69 7.89
C SER A 78 4.47 3.28 7.01
N ILE A 79 4.22 1.99 6.89
CA ILE A 79 3.11 1.51 6.08
C ILE A 79 1.79 1.80 6.77
N ASN A 80 1.82 2.16 8.05
CA ASN A 80 0.61 2.47 8.80
C ASN A 80 0.23 3.93 8.73
N SER A 81 1.21 4.83 8.78
CA SER A 81 0.94 6.27 8.80
C SER A 81 1.35 7.00 7.53
N GLY A 82 2.27 6.41 6.76
CA GLY A 82 2.82 7.07 5.58
C GLY A 82 3.94 8.02 5.86
N ARG A 83 4.28 8.24 7.13
CA ARG A 83 5.29 9.21 7.50
C ARG A 83 6.69 8.64 7.26
N ASP A 84 7.59 9.47 6.71
CA ASP A 84 8.94 8.99 6.53
C ASP A 84 9.64 8.91 7.89
N THR A 85 10.57 7.97 8.02
CA THR A 85 11.21 7.72 9.31
C THR A 85 12.37 8.68 9.54
N ASN A 86 12.77 9.45 8.55
CA ASN A 86 13.86 10.41 8.69
C ASN A 86 13.40 11.77 9.18
N GLY A 87 12.08 11.98 9.23
CA GLY A 87 11.54 13.23 9.71
C GLY A 87 11.70 14.39 8.74
N GLU A 88 11.79 14.09 7.45
CA GLU A 88 12.00 15.14 6.46
C GLU A 88 10.71 15.68 5.87
N GLY A 89 9.57 15.20 6.34
CA GLY A 89 8.30 15.77 5.95
C GLY A 89 7.64 15.14 4.73
N TYR A 90 8.19 14.05 4.22
CA TYR A 90 7.54 13.34 3.12
C TYR A 90 6.48 12.42 3.66
N PHE A 91 5.37 12.33 2.94
CA PHE A 91 4.28 11.44 3.30
C PHE A 91 3.92 10.55 2.14
N LEU A 92 3.89 9.26 2.39
CA LEU A 92 3.40 8.28 1.44
C LEU A 92 1.90 8.18 1.61
N LYS A 93 1.15 8.24 0.51
CA LYS A 93 -0.29 8.10 0.60
C LYS A 93 -0.64 6.68 1.00
N ILE A 94 -1.36 6.54 2.10
CA ILE A 94 -1.83 5.26 2.61
C ILE A 94 -3.32 5.18 2.36
N TYR A 95 -3.79 4.08 1.79
CA TYR A 95 -5.20 3.87 1.54
C TYR A 95 -5.77 2.96 2.60
N LYS A 96 -6.99 3.23 3.01
CA LYS A 96 -7.67 2.34 3.94
C LYS A 96 -8.06 1.07 3.23
N ILE A 97 -7.97 -0.04 3.93
CA ILE A 97 -8.26 -1.34 3.37
C ILE A 97 -9.08 -2.11 4.38
N LYS A 98 -10.02 -2.92 3.91
CA LYS A 98 -10.77 -3.79 4.80
C LYS A 98 -10.93 -5.14 4.15
N GLU A 99 -10.95 -6.17 4.98
CA GLU A 99 -11.15 -7.53 4.55
C GLU A 99 -12.43 -8.03 5.20
N THR A 100 -13.35 -8.50 4.37
CA THR A 100 -14.62 -9.04 4.86
C THR A 100 -14.84 -10.38 4.19
N GLU A 101 -15.94 -11.05 4.57
CA GLU A 101 -16.31 -12.28 3.91
C GLU A 101 -16.66 -12.07 2.45
N GLU A 102 -16.97 -10.82 2.09
CA GLU A 102 -17.33 -10.52 0.71
C GLU A 102 -16.11 -10.14 -0.13
N GLY A 103 -14.96 -9.95 0.48
CA GLY A 103 -13.77 -9.65 -0.26
C GLY A 103 -12.89 -8.62 0.41
N ILE A 104 -11.94 -8.13 -0.36
CA ILE A 104 -10.96 -7.14 0.07
C ILE A 104 -11.26 -5.85 -0.67
N PHE A 105 -11.40 -4.77 0.09
CA PHE A 105 -11.82 -3.48 -0.44
C PHE A 105 -10.82 -2.40 -0.06
N ILE A 106 -10.61 -1.43 -0.94
CA ILE A 106 -9.76 -0.28 -0.71
C ILE A 106 -10.60 0.97 -0.85
N LYS A 107 -10.36 1.93 0.03
CA LYS A 107 -11.04 3.21 -0.03
C LYS A 107 -10.16 4.21 -0.75
N LEU A 108 -10.66 4.74 -1.86
CA LEU A 108 -9.90 5.69 -2.67
C LEU A 108 -10.13 7.11 -2.18
N GLU A 109 -9.30 7.59 -1.30
CA GLU A 109 -9.38 8.98 -0.84
C GLU A 109 -8.03 9.49 -0.49
#